data_53f7be38944c765c22649915678cc1cf
#
_entry.id   53f7be38944c765c22649915678cc1cf
#
_cell.length_a   1.000
_cell.length_b   1.000
_cell.length_c   1.000
_cell.angle_alpha   90.00
_cell.angle_beta   90.00
_cell.angle_gamma   90.00
#
_symmetry.space_group_name_H-M   'P 1'
#
loop_
_entity.id
_entity.type
_entity.pdbx_description
1 polymer ?
#
loop_
_entity_poly.entity_id
_entity_poly.type
_entity_poly.pdbx_seq_one_letter_code
_entity_poly.pdbx_strand_id
1 'polypeptide(L)'
;MKNLLKLLDLSTEEIIGILDLADQLKYERKHNIPHELLKGQTLGMIFQKSSTRTRVSFETGMYQLGGHALFLSSRDLQIGRGEPVQDTARVLSRYLDGIMIRTFEQKEVENLAKFGSIPVINGLTDFCHPCQVLADLMTIREKFGSFSGLKMCFIGDGNNMANSLIVGGLKVGMNVAVATPDGYKPDGAVLEFTKGYGDKFALETDPFMAASGADILITDTWTSMGEEAEKEERKKIFKDYQINRQLLAAANAGAMVQHCLPAYRGQEITEEVFEEHADEIFNEAENRLHAQKAVMVAVMADKKDW
;
A
#
# COMPACT_ATOMS: atom_id res chain seq x y z
N MET A 1 5.84 12.93 -11.46
CA MET A 1 6.51 12.12 -10.41
C MET A 1 7.75 11.44 -10.99
N LYS A 2 8.87 11.36 -10.25
CA LYS A 2 10.08 10.63 -10.71
C LYS A 2 10.20 9.25 -10.06
N ASN A 3 9.80 9.14 -8.80
CA ASN A 3 9.88 7.93 -7.98
C ASN A 3 8.60 7.81 -7.15
N LEU A 4 8.27 6.60 -6.68
CA LEU A 4 7.31 6.39 -5.62
C LEU A 4 8.03 5.79 -4.40
N LEU A 5 8.51 6.62 -3.49
CA LEU A 5 9.22 6.16 -2.28
C LEU A 5 8.29 6.08 -1.07
N LYS A 6 7.40 7.07 -0.90
CA LYS A 6 6.34 7.14 0.12
C LYS A 6 5.25 8.13 -0.32
N LEU A 7 4.02 7.95 0.15
CA LEU A 7 2.92 8.87 -0.19
C LEU A 7 3.11 10.28 0.39
N LEU A 8 3.91 10.44 1.43
CA LEU A 8 4.30 11.76 1.96
C LEU A 8 4.94 12.66 0.90
N ASP A 9 5.65 12.10 -0.08
CA ASP A 9 6.37 12.84 -1.12
C ASP A 9 5.45 13.30 -2.27
N LEU A 10 4.25 12.75 -2.40
CA LEU A 10 3.32 13.06 -3.49
C LEU A 10 2.38 14.22 -3.13
N SER A 11 1.97 14.99 -4.12
CA SER A 11 0.85 15.91 -3.97
C SER A 11 -0.50 15.16 -4.08
N THR A 12 -1.60 15.84 -3.70
CA THR A 12 -2.95 15.31 -3.91
C THR A 12 -3.23 15.03 -5.38
N GLU A 13 -2.82 15.96 -6.26
CA GLU A 13 -3.01 15.84 -7.71
C GLU A 13 -2.24 14.66 -8.29
N GLU A 14 -1.02 14.38 -7.79
CA GLU A 14 -0.26 13.20 -8.21
C GLU A 14 -0.93 11.90 -7.78
N ILE A 15 -1.48 11.83 -6.56
CA ILE A 15 -2.25 10.66 -6.09
C ILE A 15 -3.50 10.46 -6.96
N ILE A 16 -4.29 11.52 -7.16
CA ILE A 16 -5.51 11.45 -7.99
C ILE A 16 -5.17 11.05 -9.43
N GLY A 17 -4.11 11.64 -10.02
CA GLY A 17 -3.67 11.27 -11.38
C GLY A 17 -3.27 9.79 -11.51
N ILE A 18 -2.61 9.21 -10.47
CA ILE A 18 -2.32 7.77 -10.45
C ILE A 18 -3.61 6.95 -10.39
N LEU A 19 -4.57 7.37 -9.57
CA LEU A 19 -5.85 6.67 -9.45
C LEU A 19 -6.66 6.75 -10.75
N ASP A 20 -6.69 7.91 -11.42
CA ASP A 20 -7.39 8.09 -12.71
C ASP A 20 -6.80 7.18 -13.79
N LEU A 21 -5.47 7.12 -13.86
CA LEU A 21 -4.78 6.21 -14.77
C LEU A 21 -5.05 4.74 -14.41
N ALA A 22 -5.12 4.40 -13.11
CA ALA A 22 -5.43 3.04 -12.69
C ALA A 22 -6.84 2.60 -13.11
N ASP A 23 -7.84 3.50 -12.99
CA ASP A 23 -9.20 3.25 -13.45
C ASP A 23 -9.25 3.06 -14.97
N GLN A 24 -8.55 3.90 -15.73
CA GLN A 24 -8.41 3.76 -17.18
C GLN A 24 -7.80 2.40 -17.54
N LEU A 25 -6.67 2.03 -16.94
CA LEU A 25 -5.97 0.76 -17.23
C LEU A 25 -6.79 -0.47 -16.81
N LYS A 26 -7.61 -0.36 -15.75
CA LYS A 26 -8.57 -1.40 -15.35
C LYS A 26 -9.67 -1.54 -16.38
N TYR A 27 -10.24 -0.43 -16.83
CA TYR A 27 -11.26 -0.40 -17.88
C TYR A 27 -10.75 -1.01 -19.18
N GLU A 28 -9.59 -0.57 -19.65
CA GLU A 28 -8.97 -1.06 -20.89
C GLU A 28 -8.70 -2.57 -20.82
N ARG A 29 -8.20 -3.06 -19.68
CA ARG A 29 -7.99 -4.51 -19.46
C ARG A 29 -9.30 -5.29 -19.54
N LYS A 30 -10.36 -4.80 -18.90
CA LYS A 30 -11.69 -5.46 -18.91
C LYS A 30 -12.33 -5.50 -20.31
N HIS A 31 -12.00 -4.53 -21.16
CA HIS A 31 -12.54 -4.42 -22.52
C HIS A 31 -11.57 -4.92 -23.61
N ASN A 32 -10.46 -5.57 -23.24
CA ASN A 32 -9.43 -6.06 -24.15
C ASN A 32 -8.83 -4.96 -25.04
N ILE A 33 -8.72 -3.73 -24.56
CA ILE A 33 -8.07 -2.61 -25.23
C ILE A 33 -6.55 -2.71 -24.95
N PRO A 34 -5.70 -2.80 -25.99
CA PRO A 34 -4.24 -2.84 -25.81
C PRO A 34 -3.71 -1.55 -25.16
N HIS A 35 -2.74 -1.68 -24.24
CA HIS A 35 -2.11 -0.55 -23.56
C HIS A 35 -0.63 -0.84 -23.25
N GLU A 36 0.15 -1.12 -24.30
CA GLU A 36 1.58 -1.43 -24.22
C GLU A 36 2.46 -0.18 -23.92
N LEU A 37 2.12 0.60 -22.87
CA LEU A 37 2.73 1.89 -22.57
C LEU A 37 4.21 1.80 -22.11
N LEU A 38 4.70 0.61 -21.75
CA LEU A 38 6.09 0.36 -21.36
C LEU A 38 6.76 -0.66 -22.29
N LYS A 39 6.37 -0.65 -23.56
CA LYS A 39 6.91 -1.59 -24.56
C LYS A 39 8.44 -1.56 -24.63
N GLY A 40 9.04 -2.73 -24.46
CA GLY A 40 10.50 -2.90 -24.52
C GLY A 40 11.26 -2.45 -23.28
N GLN A 41 10.58 -1.93 -22.23
CA GLN A 41 11.21 -1.55 -20.98
C GLN A 41 11.32 -2.73 -20.02
N THR A 42 12.31 -2.66 -19.12
CA THR A 42 12.60 -3.71 -18.13
C THR A 42 12.57 -3.15 -16.71
N LEU A 43 11.74 -3.77 -15.86
CA LEU A 43 11.65 -3.49 -14.41
C LEU A 43 12.44 -4.54 -13.63
N GLY A 44 13.43 -4.13 -12.85
CA GLY A 44 14.09 -5.00 -11.86
C GLY A 44 13.31 -4.99 -10.55
N MET A 45 12.92 -6.15 -10.06
CA MET A 45 12.15 -6.28 -8.82
C MET A 45 12.98 -6.92 -7.71
N ILE A 46 13.55 -6.12 -6.82
CA ILE A 46 14.38 -6.58 -5.69
C ILE A 46 13.48 -6.98 -4.52
N PHE A 47 13.61 -8.23 -4.08
CA PHE A 47 12.86 -8.76 -2.94
C PHE A 47 13.80 -9.21 -1.81
N GLN A 48 13.76 -8.51 -0.69
CA GLN A 48 14.33 -8.95 0.59
C GLN A 48 13.27 -9.61 1.48
N LYS A 49 12.01 -9.17 1.35
CA LYS A 49 10.82 -9.80 1.95
C LYS A 49 9.98 -10.47 0.85
N SER A 50 9.66 -11.75 1.01
CA SER A 50 8.83 -12.48 0.04
C SER A 50 7.40 -11.94 -0.01
N SER A 51 6.77 -11.99 -1.19
CA SER A 51 5.35 -11.66 -1.38
C SER A 51 4.84 -12.21 -2.70
N THR A 52 3.87 -13.09 -2.64
CA THR A 52 3.18 -13.61 -3.83
C THR A 52 2.43 -12.51 -4.56
N ARG A 53 1.61 -11.73 -3.83
CA ARG A 53 0.78 -10.67 -4.42
C ARG A 53 1.62 -9.60 -5.10
N THR A 54 2.63 -9.06 -4.42
CA THR A 54 3.51 -8.03 -5.00
C THR A 54 4.24 -8.56 -6.23
N ARG A 55 4.80 -9.77 -6.16
CA ARG A 55 5.51 -10.37 -7.28
C ARG A 55 4.60 -10.54 -8.49
N VAL A 56 3.49 -11.27 -8.31
CA VAL A 56 2.59 -11.60 -9.42
C VAL A 56 1.96 -10.35 -10.03
N SER A 57 1.53 -9.37 -9.21
CA SER A 57 0.90 -8.16 -9.73
C SER A 57 1.88 -7.26 -10.50
N PHE A 58 3.14 -7.12 -10.08
CA PHE A 58 4.14 -6.37 -10.85
C PHE A 58 4.58 -7.11 -12.12
N GLU A 59 4.84 -8.42 -12.05
CA GLU A 59 5.19 -9.22 -13.24
C GLU A 59 4.07 -9.18 -14.28
N THR A 60 2.82 -9.43 -13.85
CA THR A 60 1.64 -9.37 -14.72
C THR A 60 1.41 -7.96 -15.26
N GLY A 61 1.57 -6.94 -14.41
CA GLY A 61 1.43 -5.54 -14.79
C GLY A 61 2.42 -5.13 -15.87
N MET A 62 3.70 -5.44 -15.71
CA MET A 62 4.73 -5.18 -16.73
C MET A 62 4.44 -5.91 -18.05
N TYR A 63 4.04 -7.19 -17.97
CA TYR A 63 3.64 -7.95 -19.17
C TYR A 63 2.47 -7.28 -19.91
N GLN A 64 1.43 -6.85 -19.19
CA GLN A 64 0.28 -6.18 -19.80
C GLN A 64 0.62 -4.81 -20.38
N LEU A 65 1.65 -4.14 -19.86
CA LEU A 65 2.18 -2.87 -20.36
C LEU A 65 3.21 -3.04 -21.49
N GLY A 66 3.44 -4.26 -21.99
CA GLY A 66 4.37 -4.56 -23.07
C GLY A 66 5.85 -4.59 -22.67
N GLY A 67 6.13 -4.50 -21.37
CA GLY A 67 7.48 -4.56 -20.81
C GLY A 67 7.83 -5.94 -20.24
N HIS A 68 8.99 -6.02 -19.61
CA HIS A 68 9.51 -7.21 -18.95
C HIS A 68 9.88 -6.96 -17.50
N ALA A 69 9.57 -7.90 -16.59
CA ALA A 69 9.95 -7.82 -15.20
C ALA A 69 10.96 -8.92 -14.85
N LEU A 70 12.03 -8.53 -14.14
CA LEU A 70 13.05 -9.44 -13.61
C LEU A 70 12.87 -9.61 -12.12
N PHE A 71 12.59 -10.83 -11.67
CA PHE A 71 12.57 -11.15 -10.26
C PHE A 71 13.99 -11.29 -9.71
N LEU A 72 14.35 -10.45 -8.76
CA LEU A 72 15.68 -10.35 -8.16
C LEU A 72 15.59 -10.64 -6.66
N SER A 73 15.81 -11.91 -6.28
CA SER A 73 15.87 -12.30 -4.87
C SER A 73 17.18 -11.79 -4.23
N SER A 74 17.11 -11.13 -3.07
CA SER A 74 18.31 -10.69 -2.36
C SER A 74 19.25 -11.85 -1.98
N ARG A 75 18.73 -13.08 -1.89
CA ARG A 75 19.54 -14.29 -1.63
C ARG A 75 20.50 -14.61 -2.78
N ASP A 76 20.13 -14.19 -4.00
CA ASP A 76 20.90 -14.45 -5.23
C ASP A 76 21.71 -13.23 -5.68
N LEU A 77 21.46 -12.06 -5.07
CA LEU A 77 22.14 -10.79 -5.38
C LEU A 77 23.30 -10.50 -4.43
N GLN A 78 24.24 -9.66 -4.89
CA GLN A 78 25.36 -9.22 -4.09
C GLN A 78 24.97 -8.26 -2.95
N ILE A 79 23.86 -7.53 -3.08
CA ILE A 79 23.28 -6.69 -2.04
C ILE A 79 23.01 -7.49 -0.74
N GLY A 80 22.57 -8.75 -0.87
CA GLY A 80 22.42 -9.69 0.24
C GLY A 80 23.74 -10.21 0.83
N ARG A 81 24.89 -9.88 0.19
CA ARG A 81 26.23 -10.32 0.56
C ARG A 81 27.15 -9.16 0.94
N GLY A 82 26.59 -7.96 1.18
CA GLY A 82 27.31 -6.78 1.65
C GLY A 82 27.78 -5.81 0.56
N GLU A 83 27.33 -5.96 -0.72
CA GLU A 83 27.53 -4.91 -1.71
C GLU A 83 26.77 -3.65 -1.28
N PRO A 84 27.42 -2.46 -1.30
CA PRO A 84 26.74 -1.23 -0.96
C PRO A 84 25.58 -0.95 -1.91
N VAL A 85 24.42 -0.48 -1.37
CA VAL A 85 23.23 -0.14 -2.16
C VAL A 85 23.55 0.85 -3.28
N GLN A 86 24.52 1.76 -3.07
CA GLN A 86 24.96 2.75 -4.05
C GLN A 86 25.53 2.10 -5.32
N ASP A 87 26.29 1.03 -5.15
CA ASP A 87 26.93 0.35 -6.30
C ASP A 87 25.91 -0.48 -7.06
N THR A 88 25.06 -1.22 -6.35
CA THR A 88 23.90 -1.90 -6.95
C THR A 88 23.01 -0.90 -7.73
N ALA A 89 22.71 0.27 -7.17
CA ALA A 89 21.90 1.30 -7.83
C ALA A 89 22.53 1.80 -9.13
N ARG A 90 23.84 2.06 -9.12
CA ARG A 90 24.59 2.54 -10.32
C ARG A 90 24.66 1.48 -11.40
N VAL A 91 24.91 0.23 -11.05
CA VAL A 91 24.98 -0.88 -12.01
C VAL A 91 23.62 -1.15 -12.62
N LEU A 92 22.58 -1.33 -11.80
CA LEU A 92 21.24 -1.65 -12.29
C LEU A 92 20.66 -0.50 -13.16
N SER A 93 21.01 0.75 -12.87
CA SER A 93 20.62 1.90 -13.70
C SER A 93 21.20 1.88 -15.12
N ARG A 94 22.15 1.00 -15.42
CA ARG A 94 22.73 0.83 -16.77
C ARG A 94 22.10 -0.32 -17.55
N TYR A 95 21.31 -1.15 -16.87
CA TYR A 95 20.72 -2.35 -17.45
C TYR A 95 19.20 -2.27 -17.53
N LEU A 96 18.56 -1.51 -16.63
CA LEU A 96 17.13 -1.49 -16.39
C LEU A 96 16.55 -0.09 -16.64
N ASP A 97 15.24 -0.03 -16.82
CA ASP A 97 14.48 1.21 -17.00
C ASP A 97 13.77 1.65 -15.70
N GLY A 98 13.63 0.73 -14.74
CA GLY A 98 13.06 1.01 -13.41
C GLY A 98 13.44 -0.06 -12.40
N ILE A 99 13.36 0.29 -11.10
CA ILE A 99 13.56 -0.63 -9.99
C ILE A 99 12.34 -0.59 -9.09
N MET A 100 11.77 -1.76 -8.76
CA MET A 100 10.89 -1.94 -7.61
C MET A 100 11.66 -2.67 -6.51
N ILE A 101 11.53 -2.22 -5.27
CA ILE A 101 12.15 -2.88 -4.14
C ILE A 101 11.14 -3.12 -3.00
N ARG A 102 11.19 -4.32 -2.43
CA ARG A 102 10.48 -4.70 -1.20
C ARG A 102 11.50 -5.13 -0.15
N THR A 103 11.66 -4.30 0.87
CA THR A 103 12.74 -4.41 1.85
C THR A 103 12.28 -4.07 3.26
N PHE A 104 13.20 -3.91 4.19
CA PHE A 104 12.97 -3.51 5.58
C PHE A 104 13.12 -1.99 5.75
N GLU A 105 14.30 -1.47 5.48
CA GLU A 105 14.69 -0.10 5.77
C GLU A 105 14.21 0.89 4.68
N GLN A 106 13.45 1.92 5.06
CA GLN A 106 13.07 3.01 4.16
C GLN A 106 14.30 3.69 3.53
N LYS A 107 15.39 3.79 4.29
CA LYS A 107 16.65 4.39 3.85
C LYS A 107 17.28 3.68 2.66
N GLU A 108 17.07 2.39 2.53
CA GLU A 108 17.57 1.60 1.39
C GLU A 108 16.87 2.01 0.09
N VAL A 109 15.55 2.19 0.14
CA VAL A 109 14.75 2.67 -0.99
C VAL A 109 15.18 4.09 -1.40
N GLU A 110 15.35 4.98 -0.42
CA GLU A 110 15.83 6.35 -0.65
C GLU A 110 17.25 6.38 -1.24
N ASN A 111 18.13 5.49 -0.80
CA ASN A 111 19.49 5.39 -1.33
C ASN A 111 19.50 4.87 -2.77
N LEU A 112 18.67 3.87 -3.12
CA LEU A 112 18.51 3.44 -4.52
C LEU A 112 18.09 4.60 -5.41
N ALA A 113 17.11 5.39 -4.99
CA ALA A 113 16.64 6.56 -5.74
C ALA A 113 17.68 7.70 -5.81
N LYS A 114 18.51 7.87 -4.76
CA LYS A 114 19.54 8.90 -4.68
C LYS A 114 20.73 8.60 -5.59
N PHE A 115 21.17 7.35 -5.63
CA PHE A 115 22.41 6.96 -6.33
C PHE A 115 22.15 6.34 -7.70
N GLY A 116 20.91 5.89 -7.98
CA GLY A 116 20.46 5.47 -9.30
C GLY A 116 20.05 6.64 -10.19
N SER A 117 19.98 6.39 -11.49
CA SER A 117 19.49 7.35 -12.50
C SER A 117 18.11 7.02 -13.06
N ILE A 118 17.59 5.83 -12.76
CA ILE A 118 16.28 5.33 -13.18
C ILE A 118 15.25 5.43 -12.04
N PRO A 119 13.94 5.39 -12.34
CA PRO A 119 12.87 5.42 -11.32
C PRO A 119 12.95 4.30 -10.31
N VAL A 120 12.58 4.60 -9.05
CA VAL A 120 12.47 3.62 -7.96
C VAL A 120 11.05 3.61 -7.42
N ILE A 121 10.49 2.41 -7.29
CA ILE A 121 9.16 2.14 -6.72
C ILE A 121 9.33 1.38 -5.40
N ASN A 122 8.80 1.93 -4.33
CA ASN A 122 8.72 1.24 -3.05
C ASN A 122 7.58 0.21 -3.08
N GLY A 123 7.92 -1.06 -3.11
CA GLY A 123 6.97 -2.18 -3.02
C GLY A 123 6.49 -2.45 -1.59
N LEU A 124 7.28 -2.13 -0.59
CA LEU A 124 7.01 -2.11 0.87
C LEU A 124 8.32 -1.89 1.64
N THR A 125 8.24 -1.13 2.71
CA THR A 125 9.23 -1.08 3.80
C THR A 125 8.54 -1.22 5.16
N ASP A 126 9.30 -1.24 6.25
CA ASP A 126 8.74 -1.19 7.61
C ASP A 126 8.11 0.17 7.92
N PHE A 127 8.46 1.21 7.18
CA PHE A 127 7.89 2.54 7.32
C PHE A 127 6.56 2.72 6.56
N CYS A 128 6.46 2.21 5.31
CA CYS A 128 5.28 2.45 4.49
C CYS A 128 5.03 1.38 3.40
N HIS A 129 3.78 1.32 2.93
CA HIS A 129 3.34 0.46 1.83
C HIS A 129 2.51 1.27 0.80
N PRO A 130 3.14 2.18 0.03
CA PRO A 130 2.42 3.13 -0.82
C PRO A 130 1.57 2.47 -1.90
N CYS A 131 2.06 1.38 -2.52
CA CYS A 131 1.33 0.66 -3.57
C CYS A 131 0.04 -0.01 -3.06
N GLN A 132 0.01 -0.43 -1.79
CA GLN A 132 -1.20 -0.98 -1.18
C GLN A 132 -2.24 0.11 -1.02
N VAL A 133 -1.87 1.23 -0.40
CA VAL A 133 -2.83 2.30 -0.12
C VAL A 133 -3.39 2.94 -1.40
N LEU A 134 -2.63 2.99 -2.48
CA LEU A 134 -3.19 3.39 -3.79
C LEU A 134 -4.29 2.42 -4.26
N ALA A 135 -4.15 1.11 -4.01
CA ALA A 135 -5.20 0.15 -4.33
C ALA A 135 -6.41 0.26 -3.38
N ASP A 136 -6.16 0.52 -2.08
CA ASP A 136 -7.22 0.75 -1.10
C ASP A 136 -8.05 1.97 -1.49
N LEU A 137 -7.41 3.09 -1.82
CA LEU A 137 -8.07 4.31 -2.28
C LEU A 137 -8.82 4.10 -3.60
N MET A 138 -8.24 3.37 -4.56
CA MET A 138 -8.94 3.00 -5.80
C MET A 138 -10.24 2.25 -5.50
N THR A 139 -10.18 1.26 -4.59
CA THR A 139 -11.33 0.44 -4.21
C THR A 139 -12.41 1.26 -3.48
N ILE A 140 -12.00 2.18 -2.59
CA ILE A 140 -12.91 3.13 -1.94
C ILE A 140 -13.62 3.99 -2.99
N ARG A 141 -12.87 4.54 -3.94
CA ARG A 141 -13.42 5.39 -5.01
C ARG A 141 -14.39 4.63 -5.93
N GLU A 142 -14.12 3.38 -6.24
CA GLU A 142 -15.01 2.52 -7.02
C GLU A 142 -16.37 2.32 -6.32
N LYS A 143 -16.38 2.18 -5.00
CA LYS A 143 -17.62 1.97 -4.23
C LYS A 143 -18.38 3.28 -3.98
N PHE A 144 -17.69 4.34 -3.59
CA PHE A 144 -18.33 5.58 -3.12
C PHE A 144 -18.34 6.71 -4.15
N GLY A 145 -17.59 6.61 -5.23
CA GLY A 145 -17.46 7.61 -6.30
C GLY A 145 -16.58 8.81 -5.94
N SER A 146 -16.38 9.12 -4.68
CA SER A 146 -15.62 10.28 -4.20
C SER A 146 -15.07 10.01 -2.80
N PHE A 147 -14.05 10.77 -2.39
CA PHE A 147 -13.47 10.71 -1.05
C PHE A 147 -14.09 11.73 -0.08
N SER A 148 -14.76 12.73 -0.63
CA SER A 148 -15.27 13.86 0.15
C SER A 148 -16.29 13.43 1.20
N GLY A 149 -16.04 13.79 2.45
CA GLY A 149 -16.92 13.49 3.57
C GLY A 149 -16.79 12.09 4.14
N LEU A 150 -16.09 11.16 3.47
CA LEU A 150 -15.88 9.81 3.98
C LEU A 150 -14.96 9.79 5.20
N LYS A 151 -15.25 8.88 6.12
CA LYS A 151 -14.38 8.53 7.23
C LYS A 151 -13.83 7.13 7.07
N MET A 152 -12.50 7.02 7.00
CA MET A 152 -11.75 5.78 7.01
C MET A 152 -11.23 5.52 8.42
N CYS A 153 -11.40 4.30 8.92
CA CYS A 153 -10.91 3.87 10.22
C CYS A 153 -9.98 2.67 10.06
N PHE A 154 -8.73 2.81 10.47
CA PHE A 154 -7.80 1.69 10.59
C PHE A 154 -7.76 1.16 12.02
N ILE A 155 -7.80 -0.16 12.20
CA ILE A 155 -7.84 -0.83 13.50
C ILE A 155 -6.76 -1.90 13.54
N GLY A 156 -5.79 -1.75 14.44
CA GLY A 156 -4.68 -2.68 14.58
C GLY A 156 -3.37 -2.03 15.02
N ASP A 157 -2.27 -2.50 14.49
CA ASP A 157 -0.93 -1.99 14.78
C ASP A 157 -0.62 -0.70 14.01
N GLY A 158 0.01 0.28 14.68
CA GLY A 158 0.49 1.52 14.06
C GLY A 158 1.68 1.32 13.11
N ASN A 159 1.64 0.27 12.31
CA ASN A 159 2.69 -0.19 11.40
C ASN A 159 2.74 0.61 10.07
N ASN A 160 3.45 0.07 9.08
CA ASN A 160 3.60 0.67 7.75
C ASN A 160 2.27 0.84 7.00
N MET A 161 1.26 -0.01 7.26
CA MET A 161 -0.08 0.15 6.68
C MET A 161 -0.79 1.35 7.29
N ALA A 162 -0.83 1.45 8.64
CA ALA A 162 -1.38 2.61 9.34
C ALA A 162 -0.72 3.91 8.85
N ASN A 163 0.61 3.94 8.80
CA ASN A 163 1.38 5.10 8.31
C ASN A 163 0.93 5.54 6.91
N SER A 164 0.80 4.59 6.00
CA SER A 164 0.45 4.89 4.61
C SER A 164 -1.02 5.27 4.43
N LEU A 165 -1.94 4.62 5.16
CA LEU A 165 -3.37 4.92 5.14
C LEU A 165 -3.67 6.32 5.69
N ILE A 166 -3.01 6.70 6.80
CA ILE A 166 -3.12 8.06 7.35
C ILE A 166 -2.77 9.09 6.28
N VAL A 167 -1.61 8.94 5.66
CA VAL A 167 -1.13 9.89 4.66
C VAL A 167 -2.01 9.90 3.42
N GLY A 168 -2.32 8.74 2.87
CA GLY A 168 -3.14 8.62 1.67
C GLY A 168 -4.55 9.16 1.86
N GLY A 169 -5.24 8.75 2.94
CA GLY A 169 -6.60 9.18 3.24
C GLY A 169 -6.71 10.69 3.47
N LEU A 170 -5.81 11.26 4.28
CA LEU A 170 -5.81 12.70 4.53
C LEU A 170 -5.51 13.51 3.27
N LYS A 171 -4.56 13.09 2.43
CA LYS A 171 -4.21 13.79 1.17
C LYS A 171 -5.35 13.80 0.17
N VAL A 172 -6.17 12.76 0.10
CA VAL A 172 -7.35 12.75 -0.78
C VAL A 172 -8.59 13.40 -0.14
N GLY A 173 -8.45 13.94 1.08
CA GLY A 173 -9.47 14.75 1.74
C GLY A 173 -10.45 14.00 2.63
N MET A 174 -10.21 12.73 2.92
CA MET A 174 -10.99 11.93 3.86
C MET A 174 -10.75 12.36 5.32
N ASN A 175 -11.68 12.01 6.20
CA ASN A 175 -11.43 11.93 7.63
C ASN A 175 -10.77 10.58 7.93
N VAL A 176 -9.76 10.55 8.78
CA VAL A 176 -9.02 9.33 9.12
C VAL A 176 -8.99 9.13 10.62
N ALA A 177 -9.45 7.99 11.08
CA ALA A 177 -9.29 7.55 12.47
C ALA A 177 -8.38 6.30 12.51
N VAL A 178 -7.56 6.21 13.54
CA VAL A 178 -6.71 5.03 13.80
C VAL A 178 -6.94 4.58 15.23
N ALA A 179 -7.25 3.30 15.42
CA ALA A 179 -7.30 2.68 16.74
C ALA A 179 -6.12 1.72 16.91
N THR A 180 -5.28 1.98 17.91
CA THR A 180 -4.10 1.18 18.20
C THR A 180 -3.85 1.10 19.70
N PRO A 181 -3.34 -0.02 20.24
CA PRO A 181 -2.97 -0.12 21.65
C PRO A 181 -1.89 0.88 22.04
N ASP A 182 -1.85 1.24 23.31
CA ASP A 182 -0.72 2.00 23.84
C ASP A 182 0.60 1.28 23.57
N GLY A 183 1.59 2.04 23.09
CA GLY A 183 2.90 1.51 22.70
C GLY A 183 3.02 1.07 21.24
N TYR A 184 1.91 1.00 20.50
CA TYR A 184 1.87 0.58 19.08
C TYR A 184 1.37 1.69 18.15
N LYS A 185 1.75 2.94 18.45
CA LYS A 185 1.33 4.11 17.68
C LYS A 185 2.01 4.21 16.32
N PRO A 186 1.38 4.86 15.33
CA PRO A 186 2.01 5.21 14.07
C PRO A 186 3.31 6.00 14.26
N ASP A 187 4.14 5.99 13.23
CA ASP A 187 5.44 6.68 13.22
C ASP A 187 5.31 8.17 13.56
N GLY A 188 6.26 8.69 14.34
CA GLY A 188 6.26 10.08 14.79
C GLY A 188 6.26 11.12 13.66
N ALA A 189 6.91 10.82 12.52
CA ALA A 189 6.91 11.71 11.36
C ALA A 189 5.53 11.77 10.69
N VAL A 190 4.79 10.66 10.71
CA VAL A 190 3.41 10.59 10.20
C VAL A 190 2.47 11.32 11.15
N LEU A 191 2.62 11.16 12.47
CA LEU A 191 1.84 11.91 13.45
C LEU A 191 2.14 13.42 13.39
N GLU A 192 3.36 13.83 13.09
CA GLU A 192 3.67 15.25 12.86
C GLU A 192 2.97 15.78 11.60
N PHE A 193 2.95 15.00 10.52
CA PHE A 193 2.22 15.34 9.28
C PHE A 193 0.72 15.55 9.55
N THR A 194 0.08 14.78 10.43
CA THR A 194 -1.37 14.92 10.70
C THR A 194 -1.75 16.24 11.32
N LYS A 195 -0.82 16.93 12.00
CA LYS A 195 -1.09 18.24 12.63
C LYS A 195 -1.57 19.30 11.62
N GLY A 196 -1.18 19.18 10.37
CA GLY A 196 -1.66 20.05 9.28
C GLY A 196 -3.12 19.83 8.88
N TYR A 197 -3.77 18.78 9.38
CA TYR A 197 -5.13 18.40 8.99
C TYR A 197 -6.19 18.62 10.10
N GLY A 198 -5.76 19.00 11.31
CA GLY A 198 -6.67 19.33 12.41
C GLY A 198 -7.63 18.19 12.75
N ASP A 199 -8.92 18.50 12.79
CA ASP A 199 -9.99 17.57 13.18
C ASP A 199 -10.25 16.43 12.17
N LYS A 200 -9.56 16.43 11.03
CA LYS A 200 -9.66 15.33 10.05
C LYS A 200 -8.91 14.06 10.48
N PHE A 201 -8.09 14.14 11.50
CA PHE A 201 -7.36 13.00 12.04
C PHE A 201 -7.67 12.75 13.51
N ALA A 202 -7.94 11.48 13.85
CA ALA A 202 -8.10 11.02 15.24
C ALA A 202 -7.23 9.78 15.49
N LEU A 203 -6.52 9.78 16.63
CA LEU A 203 -5.79 8.61 17.15
C LEU A 203 -6.41 8.18 18.46
N GLU A 204 -6.94 6.97 18.49
CA GLU A 204 -7.72 6.44 19.60
C GLU A 204 -7.08 5.16 20.16
N THR A 205 -7.33 4.85 21.40
CA THR A 205 -7.03 3.54 21.99
C THR A 205 -8.28 2.66 22.05
N ASP A 206 -9.47 3.24 21.93
CA ASP A 206 -10.74 2.52 21.87
C ASP A 206 -11.17 2.32 20.39
N PRO A 207 -11.20 1.06 19.91
CA PRO A 207 -11.59 0.78 18.52
C PRO A 207 -13.04 1.16 18.21
N PHE A 208 -13.95 1.14 19.19
CA PHE A 208 -15.35 1.54 18.99
C PHE A 208 -15.48 3.06 18.78
N MET A 209 -14.70 3.85 19.53
CA MET A 209 -14.66 5.30 19.35
C MET A 209 -14.11 5.65 17.96
N ALA A 210 -13.04 4.99 17.53
CA ALA A 210 -12.47 5.19 16.20
C ALA A 210 -13.44 4.79 15.08
N ALA A 211 -14.09 3.62 15.19
CA ALA A 211 -15.02 3.08 14.22
C ALA A 211 -16.35 3.84 14.13
N SER A 212 -16.73 4.59 15.19
CA SER A 212 -18.00 5.32 15.20
C SER A 212 -18.15 6.24 14.00
N GLY A 213 -19.19 6.01 13.18
CA GLY A 213 -19.47 6.78 11.97
C GLY A 213 -18.45 6.59 10.83
N ALA A 214 -17.66 5.54 10.84
CA ALA A 214 -16.75 5.22 9.74
C ALA A 214 -17.52 4.62 8.55
N ASP A 215 -17.14 5.02 7.34
CA ASP A 215 -17.63 4.47 6.07
C ASP A 215 -16.77 3.30 5.61
N ILE A 216 -15.52 3.26 6.05
CA ILE A 216 -14.55 2.22 5.71
C ILE A 216 -13.84 1.76 6.98
N LEU A 217 -13.85 0.46 7.26
CA LEU A 217 -13.03 -0.19 8.26
C LEU A 217 -11.90 -0.94 7.59
N ILE A 218 -10.67 -0.72 8.02
CA ILE A 218 -9.48 -1.37 7.48
C ILE A 218 -8.69 -2.01 8.62
N THR A 219 -8.18 -3.21 8.39
CA THR A 219 -7.24 -3.85 9.32
C THR A 219 -6.12 -4.55 8.56
N ASP A 220 -5.09 -4.91 9.29
CA ASP A 220 -3.95 -5.70 8.83
C ASP A 220 -3.56 -6.70 9.93
N THR A 221 -2.72 -7.66 9.59
CA THR A 221 -2.22 -8.66 10.54
C THR A 221 -1.59 -8.00 11.76
N TRP A 222 -1.86 -8.53 12.95
CA TRP A 222 -1.27 -8.02 14.19
C TRP A 222 0.23 -8.28 14.33
N THR A 223 0.76 -9.20 13.53
CA THR A 223 2.17 -9.57 13.52
C THR A 223 2.72 -9.43 12.11
N SER A 224 3.55 -8.44 11.89
CA SER A 224 4.20 -8.20 10.62
C SER A 224 5.29 -9.23 10.31
N MET A 225 5.71 -9.32 9.06
CA MET A 225 6.83 -10.19 8.65
C MET A 225 8.14 -9.73 9.31
N GLY A 226 8.76 -10.63 10.08
CA GLY A 226 9.96 -10.39 10.87
C GLY A 226 9.69 -10.26 12.38
N GLU A 227 8.42 -10.20 12.80
CA GLU A 227 7.99 -10.09 14.20
C GLU A 227 7.41 -11.40 14.76
N GLU A 228 7.63 -12.53 14.09
CA GLU A 228 7.03 -13.83 14.43
C GLU A 228 7.32 -14.27 15.86
N ALA A 229 8.43 -13.82 16.44
CA ALA A 229 8.81 -14.12 17.82
C ALA A 229 7.84 -13.47 18.85
N GLU A 230 7.19 -12.36 18.51
CA GLU A 230 6.27 -11.63 19.37
C GLU A 230 4.80 -12.07 19.22
N LYS A 231 4.51 -13.01 18.32
CA LYS A 231 3.16 -13.37 17.88
C LYS A 231 2.18 -13.66 19.05
N GLU A 232 2.59 -14.43 20.03
CA GLU A 232 1.70 -14.83 21.14
C GLU A 232 1.46 -13.67 22.14
N GLU A 233 2.41 -12.77 22.29
CA GLU A 233 2.24 -11.55 23.08
C GLU A 233 1.33 -10.57 22.38
N ARG A 234 1.56 -10.31 21.09
CA ARG A 234 0.76 -9.42 20.25
C ARG A 234 -0.72 -9.86 20.20
N LYS A 235 -1.00 -11.15 20.11
CA LYS A 235 -2.38 -11.67 20.18
C LYS A 235 -3.10 -11.28 21.48
N LYS A 236 -2.40 -11.20 22.60
CA LYS A 236 -3.01 -10.80 23.89
C LYS A 236 -3.27 -9.29 23.91
N ILE A 237 -2.34 -8.51 23.37
CA ILE A 237 -2.43 -7.05 23.34
C ILE A 237 -3.53 -6.60 22.38
N PHE A 238 -3.59 -7.19 21.18
CA PHE A 238 -4.51 -6.77 20.12
C PHE A 238 -5.87 -7.45 20.15
N LYS A 239 -6.17 -8.34 21.10
CA LYS A 239 -7.42 -9.14 21.15
C LYS A 239 -8.70 -8.29 21.01
N ASP A 240 -8.68 -7.07 21.53
CA ASP A 240 -9.82 -6.15 21.52
C ASP A 240 -9.87 -5.28 20.24
N TYR A 241 -8.88 -5.41 19.35
CA TYR A 241 -8.75 -4.70 18.07
C TYR A 241 -9.17 -5.57 16.87
N GLN A 242 -10.07 -6.51 17.07
CA GLN A 242 -10.61 -7.39 16.03
C GLN A 242 -11.80 -6.73 15.34
N ILE A 243 -11.81 -6.69 14.00
CA ILE A 243 -13.03 -6.37 13.25
C ILE A 243 -13.99 -7.55 13.34
N ASN A 244 -15.05 -7.38 14.12
CA ASN A 244 -16.12 -8.33 14.34
C ASN A 244 -17.49 -7.65 14.17
N ARG A 245 -18.58 -8.37 14.30
CA ARG A 245 -19.95 -7.85 14.16
C ARG A 245 -20.26 -6.65 15.06
N GLN A 246 -19.76 -6.66 16.28
CA GLN A 246 -20.03 -5.56 17.23
C GLN A 246 -19.31 -4.29 16.79
N LEU A 247 -18.05 -4.42 16.36
CA LEU A 247 -17.27 -3.29 15.88
C LEU A 247 -17.80 -2.76 14.55
N LEU A 248 -18.18 -3.65 13.61
CA LEU A 248 -18.81 -3.28 12.35
C LEU A 248 -20.14 -2.52 12.58
N ALA A 249 -20.91 -2.91 13.59
CA ALA A 249 -22.15 -2.22 13.95
C ALA A 249 -21.94 -0.80 14.54
N ALA A 250 -20.75 -0.43 14.98
CA ALA A 250 -20.40 0.93 15.38
C ALA A 250 -20.12 1.86 14.20
N ALA A 251 -19.80 1.31 13.05
CA ALA A 251 -19.59 2.03 11.79
C ALA A 251 -20.93 2.40 11.14
N ASN A 252 -20.87 3.17 10.06
CA ASN A 252 -22.06 3.51 9.28
C ASN A 252 -22.69 2.24 8.64
N ALA A 253 -24.02 2.25 8.48
CA ALA A 253 -24.71 1.17 7.79
C ALA A 253 -24.18 1.03 6.36
N GLY A 254 -23.75 -0.19 5.99
CA GLY A 254 -23.14 -0.47 4.69
C GLY A 254 -21.66 -0.05 4.59
N ALA A 255 -21.00 0.13 5.73
CA ALA A 255 -19.56 0.39 5.77
C ALA A 255 -18.80 -0.70 5.00
N MET A 256 -17.77 -0.28 4.28
CA MET A 256 -16.85 -1.15 3.56
C MET A 256 -15.84 -1.77 4.53
N VAL A 257 -15.43 -3.01 4.28
CA VAL A 257 -14.31 -3.62 5.01
C VAL A 257 -13.17 -3.92 4.01
N GLN A 258 -11.96 -3.50 4.35
CA GLN A 258 -10.76 -3.77 3.57
C GLN A 258 -9.70 -4.50 4.40
N HIS A 259 -8.88 -5.31 3.73
CA HIS A 259 -7.76 -6.05 4.31
C HIS A 259 -6.69 -6.32 3.26
N CYS A 260 -5.49 -5.83 3.48
CA CYS A 260 -4.36 -5.95 2.51
C CYS A 260 -3.86 -7.39 2.27
N LEU A 261 -4.36 -8.36 3.04
CA LEU A 261 -3.99 -9.78 2.99
C LEU A 261 -2.48 -10.07 3.20
N PRO A 262 -2.12 -11.21 3.83
CA PRO A 262 -3.00 -12.33 4.23
C PRO A 262 -3.84 -12.01 5.47
N ALA A 263 -5.04 -12.54 5.58
CA ALA A 263 -5.89 -12.39 6.76
C ALA A 263 -5.80 -13.64 7.67
N TYR A 264 -5.72 -13.41 8.97
CA TYR A 264 -5.81 -14.47 9.98
C TYR A 264 -7.18 -14.43 10.63
N ARG A 265 -8.14 -15.17 10.03
CA ARG A 265 -9.50 -15.29 10.55
C ARG A 265 -9.52 -15.74 12.01
N GLY A 266 -10.29 -15.03 12.84
CA GLY A 266 -10.31 -15.22 14.29
C GLY A 266 -9.21 -14.46 15.07
N GLN A 267 -8.34 -13.72 14.37
CA GLN A 267 -7.42 -12.76 14.95
C GLN A 267 -7.90 -11.33 14.66
N GLU A 268 -7.28 -10.62 13.71
CA GLU A 268 -7.60 -9.22 13.38
C GLU A 268 -8.99 -9.03 12.76
N ILE A 269 -9.55 -10.08 12.17
CA ILE A 269 -10.90 -10.09 11.60
C ILE A 269 -11.58 -11.43 11.85
N THR A 270 -12.89 -11.45 12.12
CA THR A 270 -13.64 -12.69 12.22
C THR A 270 -13.89 -13.30 10.85
N GLU A 271 -14.03 -14.63 10.78
CA GLU A 271 -14.38 -15.33 9.53
C GLU A 271 -15.71 -14.81 8.96
N GLU A 272 -16.71 -14.59 9.82
CA GLU A 272 -18.03 -14.11 9.43
C GLU A 272 -17.96 -12.76 8.71
N VAL A 273 -17.28 -11.77 9.28
CA VAL A 273 -17.13 -10.44 8.67
C VAL A 273 -16.27 -10.51 7.41
N PHE A 274 -15.20 -11.32 7.43
CA PHE A 274 -14.35 -11.48 6.25
C PHE A 274 -15.14 -12.05 5.05
N GLU A 275 -15.91 -13.12 5.26
CA GLU A 275 -16.68 -13.75 4.17
C GLU A 275 -17.83 -12.87 3.67
N GLU A 276 -18.47 -12.09 4.56
CA GLU A 276 -19.50 -11.12 4.16
C GLU A 276 -18.93 -10.01 3.26
N HIS A 277 -17.68 -9.57 3.52
CA HIS A 277 -17.00 -8.52 2.77
C HIS A 277 -15.94 -9.05 1.79
N ALA A 278 -15.97 -10.35 1.47
CA ALA A 278 -14.96 -10.99 0.62
C ALA A 278 -14.84 -10.32 -0.75
N ASP A 279 -15.96 -9.94 -1.39
CA ASP A 279 -15.95 -9.28 -2.69
C ASP A 279 -15.20 -7.94 -2.65
N GLU A 280 -15.33 -7.18 -1.56
CA GLU A 280 -14.63 -5.89 -1.37
C GLU A 280 -13.12 -6.13 -1.16
N ILE A 281 -12.76 -7.10 -0.31
CA ILE A 281 -11.37 -7.45 0.02
C ILE A 281 -10.65 -8.01 -1.21
N PHE A 282 -11.30 -8.86 -2.00
CA PHE A 282 -10.67 -9.40 -3.21
C PHE A 282 -10.66 -8.42 -4.37
N ASN A 283 -11.61 -7.47 -4.45
CA ASN A 283 -11.52 -6.34 -5.39
C ASN A 283 -10.35 -5.41 -5.04
N GLU A 284 -10.10 -5.14 -3.74
CA GLU A 284 -8.89 -4.45 -3.28
C GLU A 284 -7.62 -5.18 -3.73
N ALA A 285 -7.58 -6.50 -3.57
CA ALA A 285 -6.46 -7.32 -4.02
C ALA A 285 -6.28 -7.27 -5.57
N GLU A 286 -7.37 -7.25 -6.35
CA GLU A 286 -7.34 -7.04 -7.81
C GLU A 286 -6.78 -5.64 -8.14
N ASN A 287 -7.22 -4.61 -7.43
CA ASN A 287 -6.80 -3.23 -7.65
C ASN A 287 -5.30 -3.00 -7.41
N ARG A 288 -4.62 -3.89 -6.68
CA ARG A 288 -3.16 -3.92 -6.61
C ARG A 288 -2.51 -4.00 -7.99
N LEU A 289 -3.06 -4.82 -8.90
CA LEU A 289 -2.55 -4.91 -10.27
C LEU A 289 -2.69 -3.57 -11.00
N HIS A 290 -3.85 -2.94 -10.92
CA HIS A 290 -4.17 -1.74 -11.68
C HIS A 290 -3.45 -0.50 -11.13
N ALA A 291 -3.44 -0.31 -9.81
CA ALA A 291 -2.70 0.76 -9.16
C ALA A 291 -1.18 0.65 -9.43
N GLN A 292 -0.61 -0.55 -9.36
CA GLN A 292 0.80 -0.76 -9.65
C GLN A 292 1.14 -0.54 -11.15
N LYS A 293 0.26 -0.90 -12.07
CA LYS A 293 0.40 -0.54 -13.49
C LYS A 293 0.46 0.98 -13.66
N ALA A 294 -0.47 1.70 -13.04
CA ALA A 294 -0.49 3.16 -13.09
C ALA A 294 0.79 3.77 -12.49
N VAL A 295 1.28 3.25 -11.37
CA VAL A 295 2.56 3.68 -10.79
C VAL A 295 3.72 3.45 -11.76
N MET A 296 3.83 2.26 -12.36
CA MET A 296 4.90 1.95 -13.33
C MET A 296 4.86 2.91 -14.52
N VAL A 297 3.69 3.16 -15.09
CA VAL A 297 3.53 4.12 -16.20
C VAL A 297 3.91 5.54 -15.73
N ALA A 298 3.41 5.98 -14.57
CA ALA A 298 3.65 7.33 -14.06
C ALA A 298 5.13 7.65 -13.80
N VAL A 299 5.97 6.63 -13.52
CA VAL A 299 7.41 6.84 -13.25
C VAL A 299 8.31 6.43 -14.40
N MET A 300 7.89 5.50 -15.29
CA MET A 300 8.74 4.92 -16.33
C MET A 300 8.39 5.41 -17.74
N ALA A 301 7.11 5.68 -18.05
CA ALA A 301 6.73 6.15 -19.37
C ALA A 301 7.12 7.63 -19.61
N ASP A 302 7.34 8.00 -20.85
CA ASP A 302 7.48 9.41 -21.23
C ASP A 302 6.16 10.13 -21.01
N LYS A 303 6.20 11.36 -20.42
CA LYS A 303 5.00 12.16 -20.11
C LYS A 303 4.11 12.50 -21.33
N LYS A 304 4.55 12.15 -22.52
CA LYS A 304 3.80 12.36 -23.76
C LYS A 304 2.89 11.19 -24.12
N ASP A 305 3.02 10.08 -23.42
CA ASP A 305 2.43 8.79 -23.80
C ASP A 305 1.17 8.46 -22.96
N TRP A 306 0.80 9.31 -21.98
CA TRP A 306 -0.36 9.13 -21.12
C TRP A 306 -0.89 10.44 -20.53
#